data_578820741943af6a18c96e02c89ee8a9
#
_entry.id   578820741943af6a18c96e02c89ee8a9
#
_cell.length_a   1.000
_cell.length_b   1.000
_cell.length_c   1.000
_cell.angle_alpha   90.00
_cell.angle_beta   90.00
_cell.angle_gamma   90.00
#
_symmetry.space_group_name_H-M   'P 1'
#
loop_
_entity.id
_entity.type
_entity.pdbx_description
1 polymer ?
#
loop_
_entity_poly.entity_id
_entity_poly.type
_entity_poly.pdbx_seq_one_letter_code
_entity_poly.pdbx_strand_id
1 'polypeptide(L)'
;MGQFFHRDALFLIAGPCVLESDALNLRVGEHLARLAESVPGGIVYKASFDKANRSNAGAHRGPGFDEGLAALARVRSATGLPILTDVHLPEQCAPAAEIVDVLQIPAFLCRQTDLLIAAGSTNASVNVKKGQWLHPEGMRGAVDKVRSARRPPSNQQPVTSNQQPEVAVTERGTFFGYGDLVVDMRSFARMRDACDAPVIFDATHSVQRPGQGAGGASGGAREFIPPLALAATAAGADGLFMETHPDPDNAPSDGPNMIPLDQLDDLVKRLVDVWDRVSR
;
A
#
# COMPACT_ATOMS: atom_id res chain seq x y z
N MET A 1 18.17 -5.49 6.89
CA MET A 1 16.83 -5.05 6.49
C MET A 1 15.86 -6.15 6.87
N GLY A 2 14.72 -5.79 7.49
CA GLY A 2 13.68 -6.76 7.82
C GLY A 2 12.91 -7.23 6.58
N GLN A 3 12.25 -8.37 6.68
CA GLN A 3 11.26 -8.80 5.72
C GLN A 3 9.96 -8.03 5.99
N PHE A 4 9.35 -7.39 4.99
CA PHE A 4 8.14 -6.57 5.13
C PHE A 4 6.91 -7.24 4.54
N PHE A 5 7.10 -8.15 3.58
CA PHE A 5 6.05 -8.85 2.88
C PHE A 5 6.12 -10.35 3.14
N HIS A 6 5.31 -10.82 4.07
CA HIS A 6 5.28 -12.22 4.48
C HIS A 6 4.26 -13.02 3.66
N ARG A 7 4.52 -14.31 3.44
CA ARG A 7 3.52 -15.25 2.90
C ARG A 7 2.97 -16.20 3.97
N ASP A 8 3.66 -16.28 5.09
CA ASP A 8 3.39 -17.17 6.21
C ASP A 8 2.90 -16.47 7.47
N ALA A 9 2.77 -15.15 7.42
CA ALA A 9 2.26 -14.32 8.50
C ALA A 9 1.48 -13.13 7.94
N LEU A 10 0.25 -12.92 8.39
CA LEU A 10 -0.56 -11.76 8.01
C LEU A 10 0.16 -10.47 8.40
N PHE A 11 0.36 -9.56 7.46
CA PHE A 11 0.92 -8.23 7.70
C PHE A 11 -0.03 -7.14 7.22
N LEU A 12 0.15 -5.93 7.73
CA LEU A 12 -0.65 -4.77 7.33
C LEU A 12 0.24 -3.65 6.80
N ILE A 13 -0.30 -2.92 5.83
CA ILE A 13 0.15 -1.59 5.44
C ILE A 13 -0.96 -0.64 5.86
N ALA A 14 -0.71 0.24 6.84
CA ALA A 14 -1.73 1.10 7.39
C ALA A 14 -1.21 2.51 7.70
N GLY A 15 -2.12 3.51 7.67
CA GLY A 15 -1.80 4.90 8.00
C GLY A 15 -2.77 5.88 7.35
N PRO A 16 -2.53 7.19 7.46
CA PRO A 16 -3.37 8.19 6.83
C PRO A 16 -3.20 8.20 5.31
N CYS A 17 -4.22 8.65 4.60
CA CYS A 17 -4.17 8.72 3.14
C CYS A 17 -3.00 9.61 2.67
N VAL A 18 -2.84 10.78 3.27
CA VAL A 18 -1.82 11.79 2.99
C VAL A 18 -1.25 12.29 4.32
N LEU A 19 -0.01 12.75 4.30
CA LEU A 19 0.59 13.42 5.46
C LEU A 19 -0.13 14.74 5.76
N GLU A 20 -0.38 14.97 7.04
CA GLU A 20 -1.01 16.17 7.58
C GLU A 20 -0.08 16.83 8.62
N SER A 21 -0.61 17.25 9.76
CA SER A 21 0.23 17.79 10.84
C SER A 21 1.05 16.68 11.50
N ASP A 22 2.22 17.02 12.05
CA ASP A 22 3.05 16.09 12.81
C ASP A 22 2.27 15.44 13.96
N ALA A 23 1.43 16.21 14.66
CA ALA A 23 0.61 15.69 15.75
C ALA A 23 -0.35 14.58 15.30
N LEU A 24 -0.97 14.72 14.12
CA LEU A 24 -1.84 13.70 13.54
C LEU A 24 -1.03 12.49 13.08
N ASN A 25 0.05 12.73 12.32
CA ASN A 25 0.90 11.67 11.79
C ASN A 25 1.49 10.80 12.93
N LEU A 26 1.95 11.42 14.01
CA LEU A 26 2.47 10.74 15.19
C LEU A 26 1.35 10.00 15.94
N ARG A 27 0.19 10.62 16.16
CA ARG A 27 -0.96 9.95 16.81
C ARG A 27 -1.34 8.66 16.10
N VAL A 28 -1.44 8.69 14.77
CA VAL A 28 -1.74 7.49 13.97
C VAL A 28 -0.59 6.49 14.05
N GLY A 29 0.66 6.95 13.91
CA GLY A 29 1.84 6.10 13.97
C GLY A 29 1.99 5.37 15.31
N GLU A 30 1.82 6.07 16.43
CA GLU A 30 1.88 5.48 17.78
C GLU A 30 0.77 4.47 18.03
N HIS A 31 -0.45 4.73 17.52
CA HIS A 31 -1.54 3.76 17.58
C HIS A 31 -1.18 2.49 16.81
N LEU A 32 -0.68 2.63 15.58
CA LEU A 32 -0.28 1.51 14.74
C LEU A 32 0.92 0.73 15.31
N ALA A 33 1.85 1.40 16.00
CA ALA A 33 2.97 0.74 16.66
C ALA A 33 2.50 -0.20 17.77
N ARG A 34 1.53 0.23 18.58
CA ARG A 34 0.91 -0.66 19.60
C ARG A 34 0.13 -1.80 18.95
N LEU A 35 -0.65 -1.51 17.91
CA LEU A 35 -1.46 -2.51 17.21
C LEU A 35 -0.58 -3.57 16.52
N ALA A 36 0.62 -3.21 16.07
CA ALA A 36 1.56 -4.10 15.39
C ALA A 36 1.96 -5.32 16.25
N GLU A 37 1.93 -5.19 17.59
CA GLU A 37 2.20 -6.31 18.50
C GLU A 37 1.18 -7.46 18.37
N SER A 38 -0.02 -7.18 17.87
CA SER A 38 -1.11 -8.15 17.66
C SER A 38 -1.19 -8.70 16.24
N VAL A 39 -0.37 -8.20 15.32
CA VAL A 39 -0.35 -8.61 13.91
C VAL A 39 0.86 -9.50 13.64
N PRO A 40 0.70 -10.77 13.27
CA PRO A 40 1.81 -11.72 13.16
C PRO A 40 2.98 -11.28 12.27
N GLY A 41 2.71 -10.64 11.13
CA GLY A 41 3.69 -10.08 10.20
C GLY A 41 3.98 -8.60 10.42
N GLY A 42 3.43 -7.99 11.48
CA GLY A 42 3.63 -6.58 11.81
C GLY A 42 2.87 -5.60 10.93
N ILE A 43 3.18 -4.32 11.13
CA ILE A 43 2.56 -3.20 10.39
C ILE A 43 3.64 -2.33 9.76
N VAL A 44 3.45 -1.98 8.49
CA VAL A 44 4.20 -0.94 7.77
C VAL A 44 3.36 0.33 7.79
N TYR A 45 3.89 1.42 8.37
CA TYR A 45 3.23 2.72 8.36
C TYR A 45 3.24 3.31 6.94
N LYS A 46 2.09 3.76 6.46
CA LYS A 46 1.95 4.35 5.13
C LYS A 46 1.36 5.75 5.19
N ALA A 47 2.00 6.70 4.53
CA ALA A 47 1.38 7.97 4.15
C ALA A 47 1.97 8.50 2.83
N SER A 48 1.15 9.22 2.04
CA SER A 48 1.62 9.88 0.82
C SER A 48 2.13 11.29 1.13
N PHE A 49 3.25 11.69 0.55
CA PHE A 49 3.73 13.08 0.59
C PHE A 49 3.03 13.97 -0.45
N ASP A 50 2.50 13.36 -1.51
CA ASP A 50 1.77 14.04 -2.58
C ASP A 50 0.66 13.15 -3.15
N LYS A 51 -0.47 13.73 -3.45
CA LYS A 51 -1.57 13.13 -4.21
C LYS A 51 -1.54 13.64 -5.65
N ALA A 52 -0.68 13.05 -6.47
CA ALA A 52 -0.36 13.52 -7.83
C ALA A 52 -1.51 13.39 -8.85
N ASN A 53 -2.55 12.57 -8.57
CA ASN A 53 -3.63 12.25 -9.51
C ASN A 53 -5.01 12.79 -9.08
N ARG A 54 -5.06 14.00 -8.51
CA ARG A 54 -6.33 14.63 -8.11
C ARG A 54 -7.23 14.92 -9.30
N SER A 55 -8.54 14.70 -9.13
CA SER A 55 -9.56 15.07 -10.13
C SER A 55 -9.72 16.59 -10.26
N ASN A 56 -9.42 17.34 -9.20
CA ASN A 56 -9.48 18.82 -9.18
C ASN A 56 -8.08 19.36 -8.90
N ALA A 57 -7.60 20.25 -9.78
CA ALA A 57 -6.28 20.88 -9.66
C ALA A 57 -6.09 21.69 -8.38
N GLY A 58 -7.17 22.24 -7.80
CA GLY A 58 -7.15 22.98 -6.53
C GLY A 58 -7.27 22.12 -5.28
N ALA A 59 -7.39 20.79 -5.40
CA ALA A 59 -7.52 19.89 -4.25
C ALA A 59 -6.20 19.80 -3.46
N HIS A 60 -6.33 19.55 -2.16
CA HIS A 60 -5.16 19.36 -1.29
C HIS A 60 -4.30 18.19 -1.78
N ARG A 61 -3.00 18.41 -1.91
CA ARG A 61 -2.06 17.42 -2.42
C ARG A 61 -1.15 16.82 -1.35
N GLY A 62 -0.98 17.48 -0.23
CA GLY A 62 -0.03 17.10 0.82
C GLY A 62 1.13 18.12 0.95
N PRO A 63 2.11 17.85 1.82
CA PRO A 63 3.21 18.76 2.12
C PRO A 63 4.26 18.88 0.99
N GLY A 64 4.23 17.99 0.01
CA GLY A 64 5.26 17.89 -1.02
C GLY A 64 6.41 16.95 -0.63
N PHE A 65 7.39 16.82 -1.52
CA PHE A 65 8.40 15.77 -1.45
C PHE A 65 9.33 15.93 -0.24
N ASP A 66 10.03 17.05 -0.12
CA ASP A 66 11.08 17.21 0.91
C ASP A 66 10.51 17.23 2.33
N GLU A 67 9.45 18.03 2.56
CA GLU A 67 8.80 18.09 3.87
C GLU A 67 8.08 16.77 4.19
N GLY A 68 7.52 16.10 3.18
CA GLY A 68 6.90 14.79 3.35
C GLY A 68 7.89 13.71 3.79
N LEU A 69 9.08 13.67 3.18
CA LEU A 69 10.12 12.74 3.61
C LEU A 69 10.61 13.05 5.03
N ALA A 70 10.77 14.32 5.37
CA ALA A 70 11.13 14.73 6.73
C ALA A 70 10.06 14.31 7.76
N ALA A 71 8.77 14.47 7.43
CA ALA A 71 7.66 14.04 8.29
C ALA A 71 7.65 12.51 8.47
N LEU A 72 7.88 11.73 7.41
CA LEU A 72 8.00 10.27 7.48
C LEU A 72 9.17 9.83 8.36
N ALA A 73 10.32 10.51 8.25
CA ALA A 73 11.48 10.24 9.11
C ALA A 73 11.16 10.52 10.60
N ARG A 74 10.38 11.57 10.91
CA ARG A 74 9.92 11.85 12.28
C ARG A 74 9.01 10.73 12.81
N VAL A 75 8.05 10.25 12.01
CA VAL A 75 7.20 9.10 12.40
C VAL A 75 8.04 7.86 12.65
N ARG A 76 8.97 7.52 11.73
CA ARG A 76 9.89 6.39 11.89
C ARG A 76 10.66 6.46 13.21
N SER A 77 11.25 7.62 13.50
CA SER A 77 12.05 7.83 14.72
C SER A 77 11.22 7.68 16.00
N ALA A 78 9.97 8.13 15.97
CA ALA A 78 9.10 8.08 17.15
C ALA A 78 8.48 6.70 17.39
N THR A 79 8.20 5.93 16.33
CA THR A 79 7.41 4.69 16.42
C THR A 79 8.22 3.42 16.21
N GLY A 80 9.36 3.50 15.54
CA GLY A 80 10.13 2.34 15.11
C GLY A 80 9.51 1.52 14.00
N LEU A 81 8.32 1.91 13.49
CA LEU A 81 7.66 1.21 12.39
C LEU A 81 8.44 1.35 11.08
N PRO A 82 8.47 0.31 10.23
CA PRO A 82 8.88 0.48 8.84
C PRO A 82 7.94 1.41 8.11
N ILE A 83 8.47 2.16 7.16
CA ILE A 83 7.75 3.25 6.46
C ILE A 83 7.54 2.92 4.98
N LEU A 84 6.35 3.20 4.48
CA LEU A 84 6.00 3.16 3.07
C LEU A 84 5.48 4.51 2.58
N THR A 85 5.95 4.94 1.41
CA THR A 85 5.33 6.06 0.68
C THR A 85 5.23 5.76 -0.82
N ASP A 86 4.30 6.39 -1.50
CA ASP A 86 4.17 6.28 -2.95
C ASP A 86 5.10 7.29 -3.66
N VAL A 87 5.67 6.87 -4.79
CA VAL A 87 6.50 7.67 -5.70
C VAL A 87 5.83 7.79 -7.05
N HIS A 88 5.99 8.93 -7.72
CA HIS A 88 5.29 9.25 -8.96
C HIS A 88 6.24 9.47 -10.14
N LEU A 89 7.49 9.83 -9.87
CA LEU A 89 8.53 10.14 -10.85
C LEU A 89 9.78 9.32 -10.55
N PRO A 90 10.55 8.91 -11.57
CA PRO A 90 11.78 8.14 -11.40
C PRO A 90 12.80 8.78 -10.47
N GLU A 91 12.97 10.11 -10.55
CA GLU A 91 13.91 10.88 -9.73
C GLU A 91 13.56 10.92 -8.23
N GLN A 92 12.33 10.60 -7.86
CA GLN A 92 11.91 10.51 -6.47
C GLN A 92 12.35 9.21 -5.80
N CYS A 93 12.61 8.15 -6.58
CA CYS A 93 12.83 6.81 -6.02
C CYS A 93 14.08 6.73 -5.14
N ALA A 94 15.23 7.20 -5.62
CA ALA A 94 16.48 7.09 -4.89
C ALA A 94 16.46 7.91 -3.57
N PRO A 95 16.12 9.22 -3.56
CA PRO A 95 16.09 9.98 -2.32
C PRO A 95 14.98 9.51 -1.35
N ALA A 96 13.84 9.02 -1.85
CA ALA A 96 12.82 8.44 -0.98
C ALA A 96 13.32 7.17 -0.29
N ALA A 97 14.03 6.29 -1.02
CA ALA A 97 14.56 5.03 -0.50
C ALA A 97 15.66 5.20 0.58
N GLU A 98 16.22 6.39 0.76
CA GLU A 98 17.12 6.71 1.88
C GLU A 98 16.34 6.86 3.20
N ILE A 99 15.07 7.21 3.11
CA ILE A 99 14.20 7.50 4.27
C ILE A 99 13.20 6.39 4.53
N VAL A 100 12.61 5.77 3.49
CA VAL A 100 11.56 4.77 3.65
C VAL A 100 12.06 3.36 3.34
N ASP A 101 11.39 2.37 3.90
CA ASP A 101 11.72 0.94 3.72
C ASP A 101 11.03 0.34 2.49
N VAL A 102 9.90 0.92 2.09
CA VAL A 102 9.08 0.45 0.98
C VAL A 102 8.66 1.61 0.08
N LEU A 103 8.94 1.49 -1.22
CA LEU A 103 8.39 2.36 -2.26
C LEU A 103 7.10 1.77 -2.82
N GLN A 104 6.05 2.57 -2.95
CA GLN A 104 4.80 2.16 -3.59
C GLN A 104 4.67 2.78 -4.97
N ILE A 105 4.31 1.96 -5.95
CA ILE A 105 3.94 2.41 -7.30
C ILE A 105 2.41 2.50 -7.36
N PRO A 106 1.83 3.70 -7.57
CA PRO A 106 0.39 3.90 -7.69
C PRO A 106 -0.22 3.10 -8.85
N ALA A 107 -1.51 2.76 -8.73
CA ALA A 107 -2.21 1.92 -9.68
C ALA A 107 -2.16 2.46 -11.13
N PHE A 108 -2.34 3.77 -11.32
CA PHE A 108 -2.27 4.38 -12.65
C PHE A 108 -0.86 4.34 -13.27
N LEU A 109 0.17 4.19 -12.46
CA LEU A 109 1.57 4.15 -12.90
C LEU A 109 2.17 2.73 -12.93
N CYS A 110 1.35 1.70 -12.70
CA CYS A 110 1.82 0.31 -12.57
C CYS A 110 2.49 -0.26 -13.82
N ARG A 111 2.40 0.39 -14.97
CA ARG A 111 3.05 -0.01 -16.22
C ARG A 111 4.20 0.92 -16.65
N GLN A 112 4.47 2.02 -15.94
CA GLN A 112 5.50 2.99 -16.28
C GLN A 112 6.89 2.37 -16.12
N THR A 113 7.55 2.10 -17.26
CA THR A 113 8.80 1.33 -17.29
C THR A 113 9.91 2.01 -16.51
N ASP A 114 10.12 3.31 -16.75
CA ASP A 114 11.22 4.05 -16.12
C ASP A 114 11.03 4.18 -14.61
N LEU A 115 9.79 4.38 -14.14
CA LEU A 115 9.47 4.44 -12.72
C LEU A 115 9.69 3.09 -12.02
N LEU A 116 9.25 1.98 -12.63
CA LEU A 116 9.44 0.63 -12.11
C LEU A 116 10.92 0.24 -12.03
N ILE A 117 11.70 0.60 -13.06
CA ILE A 117 13.15 0.38 -13.09
C ILE A 117 13.84 1.24 -12.03
N ALA A 118 13.49 2.52 -11.91
CA ALA A 118 14.07 3.42 -10.91
C ALA A 118 13.79 2.92 -9.48
N ALA A 119 12.55 2.52 -9.17
CA ALA A 119 12.21 1.94 -7.88
C ALA A 119 12.97 0.62 -7.63
N GLY A 120 13.04 -0.26 -8.64
CA GLY A 120 13.79 -1.52 -8.56
C GLY A 120 15.30 -1.36 -8.39
N SER A 121 15.85 -0.22 -8.80
CA SER A 121 17.29 0.08 -8.66
C SER A 121 17.68 0.55 -7.26
N THR A 122 16.72 0.75 -6.36
CA THR A 122 16.95 1.13 -4.97
C THR A 122 17.10 -0.09 -4.06
N ASN A 123 17.52 0.15 -2.81
CA ASN A 123 17.56 -0.88 -1.77
C ASN A 123 16.21 -1.04 -1.03
N ALA A 124 15.20 -0.23 -1.34
CA ALA A 124 13.88 -0.35 -0.74
C ALA A 124 13.07 -1.51 -1.37
N SER A 125 12.20 -2.13 -0.58
CA SER A 125 11.18 -3.04 -1.11
C SER A 125 10.17 -2.26 -1.96
N VAL A 126 9.47 -2.93 -2.89
CA VAL A 126 8.55 -2.26 -3.81
C VAL A 126 7.17 -2.92 -3.76
N ASN A 127 6.14 -2.14 -3.46
CA ASN A 127 4.75 -2.53 -3.61
C ASN A 127 4.16 -1.93 -4.89
N VAL A 128 3.66 -2.76 -5.81
CA VAL A 128 3.04 -2.28 -7.05
C VAL A 128 1.53 -2.47 -6.99
N LYS A 129 0.77 -1.38 -6.99
CA LYS A 129 -0.70 -1.44 -7.03
C LYS A 129 -1.19 -1.79 -8.43
N LYS A 130 -2.09 -2.77 -8.53
CA LYS A 130 -2.70 -3.18 -9.79
C LYS A 130 -3.59 -2.07 -10.37
N GLY A 131 -3.40 -1.73 -11.65
CA GLY A 131 -4.32 -0.84 -12.36
C GLY A 131 -5.73 -1.44 -12.45
N GLN A 132 -6.76 -0.60 -12.31
CA GLN A 132 -8.16 -1.03 -12.29
C GLN A 132 -8.62 -1.69 -13.62
N TRP A 133 -7.92 -1.43 -14.70
CA TRP A 133 -8.15 -2.01 -16.05
C TRP A 133 -7.33 -3.26 -16.34
N LEU A 134 -6.34 -3.55 -15.48
CA LEU A 134 -5.37 -4.62 -15.72
C LEU A 134 -5.88 -5.94 -15.15
N HIS A 135 -5.77 -7.01 -15.92
CA HIS A 135 -6.04 -8.36 -15.41
C HIS A 135 -4.91 -8.84 -14.47
N PRO A 136 -5.20 -9.74 -13.55
CA PRO A 136 -4.23 -10.16 -12.51
C PRO A 136 -2.86 -10.58 -13.06
N GLU A 137 -2.82 -11.41 -14.09
CA GLU A 137 -1.58 -11.91 -14.69
C GLU A 137 -0.74 -10.83 -15.36
N GLY A 138 -1.37 -9.71 -15.74
CA GLY A 138 -0.68 -8.56 -16.33
C GLY A 138 0.29 -7.88 -15.37
N MET A 139 0.18 -8.13 -14.06
CA MET A 139 1.11 -7.61 -13.06
C MET A 139 2.50 -8.22 -13.15
N ARG A 140 2.65 -9.41 -13.77
CA ARG A 140 3.96 -10.03 -14.01
C ARG A 140 4.94 -9.06 -14.66
N GLY A 141 4.51 -8.35 -15.71
CA GLY A 141 5.37 -7.41 -16.42
C GLY A 141 5.87 -6.25 -15.56
N ALA A 142 5.11 -5.82 -14.54
CA ALA A 142 5.57 -4.80 -13.59
C ALA A 142 6.62 -5.39 -12.62
N VAL A 143 6.35 -6.57 -12.08
CA VAL A 143 7.28 -7.28 -11.19
C VAL A 143 8.61 -7.59 -11.90
N ASP A 144 8.55 -8.07 -13.14
CA ASP A 144 9.75 -8.38 -13.93
C ASP A 144 10.62 -7.13 -14.17
N LYS A 145 10.03 -5.97 -14.42
CA LYS A 145 10.76 -4.71 -14.55
C LYS A 145 11.48 -4.32 -13.26
N VAL A 146 10.79 -4.39 -12.12
CA VAL A 146 11.40 -4.11 -10.82
C VAL A 146 12.54 -5.07 -10.53
N ARG A 147 12.33 -6.38 -10.74
CA ARG A 147 13.36 -7.41 -10.50
C ARG A 147 14.53 -7.31 -11.47
N SER A 148 14.31 -6.94 -12.73
CA SER A 148 15.38 -6.80 -13.71
C SER A 148 16.37 -5.69 -13.36
N ALA A 149 15.90 -4.61 -12.74
CA ALA A 149 16.73 -3.50 -12.30
C ALA A 149 17.67 -3.87 -11.11
N ARG A 150 17.33 -4.93 -10.37
CA ARG A 150 18.11 -5.43 -9.21
C ARG A 150 19.21 -6.41 -9.58
N ARG A 151 19.24 -6.91 -10.82
CA ARG A 151 20.29 -7.83 -11.27
C ARG A 151 21.59 -7.03 -11.46
N PRO A 152 22.70 -7.44 -10.81
CA PRO A 152 24.01 -6.83 -11.11
C PRO A 152 24.30 -6.99 -12.60
N PRO A 153 25.00 -6.02 -13.22
CA PRO A 153 25.52 -6.20 -14.57
C PRO A 153 26.28 -7.54 -14.64
N SER A 154 26.22 -8.22 -15.79
CA SER A 154 26.67 -9.60 -16.00
C SER A 154 28.10 -9.94 -15.56
N ASN A 155 28.91 -8.95 -15.15
CA ASN A 155 30.30 -9.08 -14.71
C ASN A 155 30.52 -8.84 -13.21
N GLN A 156 29.46 -8.67 -12.40
CA GLN A 156 29.61 -8.53 -10.95
C GLN A 156 29.10 -9.79 -10.25
N GLN A 157 29.85 -10.25 -9.24
CA GLN A 157 29.44 -11.39 -8.41
C GLN A 157 28.09 -11.11 -7.73
N PRO A 158 27.22 -12.13 -7.61
CA PRO A 158 25.95 -11.96 -6.88
C PRO A 158 26.25 -11.44 -5.47
N VAL A 159 25.54 -10.41 -5.06
CA VAL A 159 25.57 -9.96 -3.67
C VAL A 159 25.01 -11.09 -2.81
N THR A 160 25.87 -11.71 -2.01
CA THR A 160 25.54 -12.85 -1.15
C THR A 160 24.78 -12.44 0.13
N SER A 161 24.08 -11.32 0.14
CA SER A 161 23.23 -10.98 1.27
C SER A 161 21.88 -11.70 1.12
N ASN A 162 21.51 -12.50 2.12
CA ASN A 162 20.22 -13.19 2.25
C ASN A 162 18.99 -12.23 2.36
N GLN A 163 19.14 -10.96 1.99
CA GLN A 163 18.13 -9.92 2.14
C GLN A 163 18.08 -9.06 0.87
N GLN A 164 17.59 -9.67 -0.23
CA GLN A 164 17.22 -8.84 -1.38
C GLN A 164 15.92 -8.10 -1.09
N PRO A 165 15.81 -6.81 -1.49
CA PRO A 165 14.57 -6.08 -1.39
C PRO A 165 13.43 -6.83 -2.06
N GLU A 166 12.24 -6.85 -1.45
CA GLU A 166 11.11 -7.65 -1.89
C GLU A 166 10.23 -6.87 -2.88
N VAL A 167 9.47 -7.60 -3.69
CA VAL A 167 8.42 -7.04 -4.53
C VAL A 167 7.10 -7.68 -4.15
N ALA A 168 6.09 -6.85 -3.85
CA ALA A 168 4.71 -7.27 -3.65
C ALA A 168 3.79 -6.62 -4.68
N VAL A 169 2.63 -7.23 -4.89
CA VAL A 169 1.57 -6.69 -5.76
C VAL A 169 0.29 -6.50 -4.97
N THR A 170 -0.48 -5.46 -5.30
CA THR A 170 -1.69 -5.12 -4.55
C THR A 170 -2.92 -5.10 -5.45
N GLU A 171 -3.91 -5.95 -5.14
CA GLU A 171 -5.27 -5.88 -5.69
C GLU A 171 -6.02 -4.72 -5.06
N ARG A 172 -6.74 -3.93 -5.86
CA ARG A 172 -7.49 -2.75 -5.41
C ARG A 172 -8.81 -2.52 -6.14
N GLY A 173 -9.35 -3.56 -6.74
CA GLY A 173 -10.58 -3.52 -7.52
C GLY A 173 -10.34 -3.26 -9.00
N THR A 174 -11.34 -3.60 -9.77
CA THR A 174 -11.38 -3.53 -11.24
C THR A 174 -12.60 -2.72 -11.66
N PHE A 175 -12.48 -1.96 -12.75
CA PHE A 175 -13.61 -1.26 -13.37
C PHE A 175 -14.72 -2.25 -13.84
N PHE A 176 -15.86 -1.72 -14.22
CA PHE A 176 -17.01 -2.43 -14.81
C PHE A 176 -18.02 -3.03 -13.81
N GLY A 177 -18.06 -2.56 -12.57
CA GLY A 177 -19.02 -2.99 -11.56
C GLY A 177 -20.09 -1.94 -11.26
N TYR A 178 -21.10 -1.73 -12.06
CA TYR A 178 -22.29 -0.90 -11.74
C TYR A 178 -21.98 0.55 -11.28
N GLY A 179 -20.84 1.10 -11.65
CA GLY A 179 -20.32 2.35 -11.12
C GLY A 179 -19.41 2.20 -9.90
N ASP A 180 -19.40 1.03 -9.29
CA ASP A 180 -18.46 0.63 -8.24
C ASP A 180 -17.26 -0.14 -8.82
N LEU A 181 -16.20 -0.31 -8.03
CA LEU A 181 -15.13 -1.25 -8.34
C LEU A 181 -15.52 -2.65 -7.89
N VAL A 182 -15.11 -3.67 -8.66
CA VAL A 182 -15.32 -5.08 -8.31
C VAL A 182 -14.02 -5.72 -7.91
N VAL A 183 -14.02 -6.46 -6.81
CA VAL A 183 -12.90 -7.30 -6.38
C VAL A 183 -13.19 -8.74 -6.77
N ASP A 184 -12.38 -9.30 -7.68
CA ASP A 184 -12.40 -10.72 -7.98
C ASP A 184 -11.48 -11.46 -6.99
N MET A 185 -12.06 -12.20 -6.05
CA MET A 185 -11.31 -12.93 -5.02
C MET A 185 -10.33 -13.98 -5.61
N ARG A 186 -10.52 -14.41 -6.86
CA ARG A 186 -9.56 -15.28 -7.58
C ARG A 186 -8.28 -14.53 -7.96
N SER A 187 -8.28 -13.20 -7.93
CA SER A 187 -7.11 -12.38 -8.25
C SER A 187 -5.90 -12.69 -7.37
N PHE A 188 -6.12 -13.07 -6.11
CA PHE A 188 -5.02 -13.37 -5.18
C PHE A 188 -4.21 -14.57 -5.65
N ALA A 189 -4.87 -15.70 -5.91
CA ALA A 189 -4.20 -16.89 -6.45
C ALA A 189 -3.55 -16.60 -7.82
N ARG A 190 -4.30 -15.97 -8.74
CA ARG A 190 -3.83 -15.65 -10.10
C ARG A 190 -2.61 -14.74 -10.11
N MET A 191 -2.58 -13.68 -9.27
CA MET A 191 -1.41 -12.81 -9.16
C MET A 191 -0.23 -13.51 -8.48
N ARG A 192 -0.48 -14.32 -7.45
CA ARG A 192 0.57 -15.10 -6.79
C ARG A 192 1.27 -16.03 -7.77
N ASP A 193 0.51 -16.79 -8.55
CA ASP A 193 1.05 -17.72 -9.56
C ASP A 193 1.77 -16.97 -10.68
N ALA A 194 1.20 -15.86 -11.13
CA ALA A 194 1.77 -15.10 -12.23
C ALA A 194 3.05 -14.34 -11.85
N CYS A 195 3.09 -13.76 -10.65
CA CYS A 195 4.14 -12.83 -10.23
C CYS A 195 5.21 -13.49 -9.35
N ASP A 196 4.91 -14.65 -8.77
CA ASP A 196 5.70 -15.25 -7.70
C ASP A 196 6.05 -14.21 -6.60
N ALA A 197 5.05 -13.46 -6.15
CA ALA A 197 5.19 -12.37 -5.21
C ALA A 197 4.07 -12.40 -4.17
N PRO A 198 4.28 -11.86 -2.96
CA PRO A 198 3.21 -11.63 -2.00
C PRO A 198 2.11 -10.76 -2.61
N VAL A 199 0.85 -11.10 -2.30
CA VAL A 199 -0.33 -10.41 -2.85
C VAL A 199 -1.10 -9.74 -1.72
N ILE A 200 -1.20 -8.42 -1.80
CA ILE A 200 -1.86 -7.56 -0.83
C ILE A 200 -3.25 -7.19 -1.33
N PHE A 201 -4.21 -7.11 -0.43
CA PHE A 201 -5.51 -6.53 -0.72
C PHE A 201 -5.63 -5.10 -0.19
N ASP A 202 -5.91 -4.15 -1.05
CA ASP A 202 -6.24 -2.78 -0.70
C ASP A 202 -7.74 -2.65 -0.40
N ALA A 203 -8.08 -2.73 0.87
CA ALA A 203 -9.46 -2.65 1.34
C ALA A 203 -10.05 -1.24 1.23
N THR A 204 -9.21 -0.21 1.31
CA THR A 204 -9.62 1.20 1.24
C THR A 204 -10.02 1.61 -0.18
N HIS A 205 -9.12 1.38 -1.14
CA HIS A 205 -9.34 1.87 -2.50
C HIS A 205 -10.22 0.94 -3.35
N SER A 206 -10.48 -0.27 -2.89
CA SER A 206 -11.43 -1.19 -3.54
C SER A 206 -12.89 -0.76 -3.41
N VAL A 207 -13.20 0.08 -2.41
CA VAL A 207 -14.56 0.61 -2.18
C VAL A 207 -14.75 2.03 -2.68
N GLN A 208 -13.77 2.57 -3.41
CA GLN A 208 -13.92 3.87 -4.08
C GLN A 208 -15.04 3.81 -5.14
N ARG A 209 -15.74 4.95 -5.25
CA ARG A 209 -16.72 5.24 -6.31
C ARG A 209 -16.19 6.37 -7.18
N PRO A 210 -15.42 6.09 -8.21
CA PRO A 210 -14.75 7.10 -9.02
C PRO A 210 -15.75 8.09 -9.63
N GLY A 211 -15.52 9.40 -9.42
CA GLY A 211 -16.35 10.47 -9.98
C GLY A 211 -17.73 10.67 -9.31
N GLN A 212 -18.08 9.91 -8.26
CA GLN A 212 -19.38 10.01 -7.58
C GLN A 212 -19.36 10.90 -6.34
N GLY A 213 -18.22 11.47 -5.98
CA GLY A 213 -18.09 12.44 -4.89
C GLY A 213 -18.37 13.86 -5.34
N ALA A 214 -18.48 14.78 -4.38
CA ALA A 214 -18.69 16.20 -4.63
C ALA A 214 -17.60 16.77 -5.53
N GLY A 215 -17.98 17.57 -6.55
CA GLY A 215 -17.04 18.17 -7.50
C GLY A 215 -16.27 17.17 -8.38
N GLY A 216 -16.79 15.95 -8.57
CA GLY A 216 -16.15 14.90 -9.38
C GLY A 216 -15.02 14.15 -8.63
N ALA A 217 -14.88 14.35 -7.33
CA ALA A 217 -13.99 13.57 -6.50
C ALA A 217 -14.43 12.10 -6.40
N SER A 218 -13.57 11.23 -5.90
CA SER A 218 -13.97 9.86 -5.58
C SER A 218 -14.91 9.86 -4.38
N GLY A 219 -16.08 9.28 -4.54
CA GLY A 219 -16.92 8.84 -3.44
C GLY A 219 -16.40 7.54 -2.84
N GLY A 220 -17.10 6.99 -1.86
CA GLY A 220 -16.73 5.75 -1.20
C GLY A 220 -17.87 5.06 -0.52
N ALA A 221 -17.61 3.82 -0.12
CA ALA A 221 -18.54 2.94 0.57
C ALA A 221 -17.82 2.21 1.71
N ARG A 222 -17.41 2.98 2.72
CA ARG A 222 -16.62 2.53 3.90
C ARG A 222 -17.21 1.28 4.54
N GLU A 223 -18.56 1.14 4.55
CA GLU A 223 -19.29 0.01 5.12
C GLU A 223 -18.91 -1.34 4.50
N PHE A 224 -18.37 -1.34 3.27
CA PHE A 224 -17.93 -2.56 2.60
C PHE A 224 -16.47 -2.92 2.85
N ILE A 225 -15.69 -2.07 3.55
CA ILE A 225 -14.29 -2.40 3.89
C ILE A 225 -14.20 -3.68 4.73
N PRO A 226 -14.93 -3.81 5.87
CA PRO A 226 -14.81 -5.00 6.70
C PRO A 226 -15.18 -6.30 5.98
N PRO A 227 -16.33 -6.43 5.29
CA PRO A 227 -16.66 -7.68 4.59
C PRO A 227 -15.69 -8.03 3.48
N LEU A 228 -15.19 -7.06 2.70
CA LEU A 228 -14.23 -7.32 1.64
C LEU A 228 -12.85 -7.70 2.19
N ALA A 229 -12.39 -7.04 3.26
CA ALA A 229 -11.12 -7.37 3.89
C ALA A 229 -11.13 -8.80 4.47
N LEU A 230 -12.21 -9.19 5.16
CA LEU A 230 -12.37 -10.56 5.67
C LEU A 230 -12.44 -11.59 4.55
N ALA A 231 -13.18 -11.29 3.47
CA ALA A 231 -13.26 -12.18 2.31
C ALA A 231 -11.90 -12.32 1.60
N ALA A 232 -11.14 -11.24 1.44
CA ALA A 232 -9.81 -11.26 0.84
C ALA A 232 -8.81 -12.07 1.69
N THR A 233 -8.83 -11.91 3.02
CA THR A 233 -8.04 -12.72 3.94
C THR A 233 -8.38 -14.21 3.81
N ALA A 234 -9.68 -14.55 3.78
CA ALA A 234 -10.13 -15.93 3.59
C ALA A 234 -9.79 -16.48 2.20
N ALA A 235 -9.72 -15.64 1.17
CA ALA A 235 -9.33 -16.00 -0.19
C ALA A 235 -7.81 -16.10 -0.39
N GLY A 236 -7.02 -15.83 0.66
CA GLY A 236 -5.58 -16.00 0.67
C GLY A 236 -4.78 -14.76 0.27
N ALA A 237 -5.27 -13.55 0.53
CA ALA A 237 -4.40 -12.36 0.51
C ALA A 237 -3.30 -12.49 1.57
N ASP A 238 -2.05 -12.22 1.22
CA ASP A 238 -0.92 -12.34 2.14
C ASP A 238 -0.85 -11.17 3.14
N GLY A 239 -1.35 -10.01 2.73
CA GLY A 239 -1.43 -8.80 3.56
C GLY A 239 -2.60 -7.90 3.19
N LEU A 240 -2.89 -6.94 4.06
CA LEU A 240 -3.94 -5.93 3.84
C LEU A 240 -3.33 -4.53 3.78
N PHE A 241 -3.88 -3.70 2.91
CA PHE A 241 -3.63 -2.25 2.88
C PHE A 241 -4.92 -1.54 3.33
N MET A 242 -4.80 -0.70 4.36
CA MET A 242 -5.95 0.01 4.96
C MET A 242 -5.56 1.43 5.34
N GLU A 243 -6.25 2.42 4.81
CA GLU A 243 -6.10 3.80 5.27
C GLU A 243 -7.01 4.03 6.47
N THR A 244 -6.48 4.76 7.46
CA THR A 244 -7.18 5.07 8.71
C THR A 244 -6.92 6.51 9.13
N HIS A 245 -7.88 7.12 9.80
CA HIS A 245 -7.80 8.49 10.26
C HIS A 245 -8.60 8.68 11.54
N PRO A 246 -8.16 9.52 12.51
CA PRO A 246 -8.93 9.81 13.72
C PRO A 246 -10.31 10.42 13.47
N ASP A 247 -10.46 11.15 12.37
CA ASP A 247 -11.70 11.81 11.93
C ASP A 247 -11.77 11.76 10.39
N PRO A 248 -12.16 10.61 9.80
CA PRO A 248 -12.14 10.43 8.34
C PRO A 248 -13.02 11.43 7.58
N ASP A 249 -14.13 11.87 8.18
CA ASP A 249 -15.10 12.74 7.51
C ASP A 249 -14.56 14.16 7.28
N ASN A 250 -13.57 14.58 8.05
CA ASN A 250 -12.87 15.86 7.90
C ASN A 250 -11.47 15.71 7.31
N ALA A 251 -11.07 14.51 6.88
CA ALA A 251 -9.77 14.29 6.27
C ALA A 251 -9.66 14.96 4.88
N PRO A 252 -8.48 15.49 4.51
CA PRO A 252 -8.28 16.21 3.24
C PRO A 252 -8.31 15.31 2.00
N SER A 253 -8.29 13.98 2.18
CA SER A 253 -8.25 12.99 1.11
C SER A 253 -8.92 11.70 1.51
N ASP A 254 -9.67 11.09 0.58
CA ASP A 254 -10.27 9.75 0.65
C ASP A 254 -11.11 9.44 1.91
N GLY A 255 -11.59 10.49 2.61
CA GLY A 255 -12.37 10.35 3.83
C GLY A 255 -13.46 9.27 3.79
N PRO A 256 -14.34 9.24 2.76
CA PRO A 256 -15.38 8.22 2.62
C PRO A 256 -14.87 6.76 2.53
N ASN A 257 -13.57 6.56 2.31
CA ASN A 257 -12.94 5.25 2.16
C ASN A 257 -12.03 4.87 3.33
N MET A 258 -11.79 5.76 4.28
CA MET A 258 -10.91 5.48 5.42
C MET A 258 -11.66 4.87 6.59
N ILE A 259 -10.99 3.99 7.31
CA ILE A 259 -11.48 3.39 8.55
C ILE A 259 -11.25 4.39 9.69
N PRO A 260 -12.26 4.68 10.53
CA PRO A 260 -12.03 5.40 11.78
C PRO A 260 -10.97 4.69 12.63
N LEU A 261 -10.01 5.45 13.16
CA LEU A 261 -8.86 4.89 13.88
C LEU A 261 -9.28 4.05 15.09
N ASP A 262 -10.36 4.44 15.76
CA ASP A 262 -10.95 3.73 16.91
C ASP A 262 -11.67 2.42 16.55
N GLN A 263 -11.93 2.16 15.25
CA GLN A 263 -12.56 0.93 14.76
C GLN A 263 -11.53 -0.04 14.14
N LEU A 264 -10.28 0.40 13.98
CA LEU A 264 -9.26 -0.40 13.29
C LEU A 264 -8.89 -1.66 14.09
N ASP A 265 -8.75 -1.56 15.40
CA ASP A 265 -8.29 -2.66 16.26
C ASP A 265 -9.26 -3.86 16.22
N ASP A 266 -10.56 -3.60 16.29
CA ASP A 266 -11.59 -4.64 16.21
C ASP A 266 -11.58 -5.33 14.82
N LEU A 267 -11.39 -4.57 13.75
CA LEU A 267 -11.28 -5.14 12.42
C LEU A 267 -10.02 -6.00 12.29
N VAL A 268 -8.87 -5.50 12.75
CA VAL A 268 -7.58 -6.22 12.71
C VAL A 268 -7.66 -7.53 13.48
N LYS A 269 -8.25 -7.52 14.67
CA LYS A 269 -8.46 -8.75 15.45
C LYS A 269 -9.26 -9.81 14.66
N ARG A 270 -10.35 -9.40 14.02
CA ARG A 270 -11.16 -10.30 13.19
C ARG A 270 -10.38 -10.83 11.96
N LEU A 271 -9.51 -10.02 11.37
CA LEU A 271 -8.67 -10.42 10.25
C LEU A 271 -7.64 -11.47 10.68
N VAL A 272 -6.99 -11.28 11.83
CA VAL A 272 -6.07 -12.27 12.41
C VAL A 272 -6.82 -13.57 12.74
N ASP A 273 -8.00 -13.51 13.35
CA ASP A 273 -8.84 -14.68 13.62
C ASP A 273 -9.20 -15.48 12.35
N VAL A 274 -9.47 -14.79 11.24
CA VAL A 274 -9.74 -15.44 9.94
C VAL A 274 -8.45 -16.07 9.38
N TRP A 275 -7.36 -15.29 9.39
CA TRP A 275 -6.04 -15.76 8.92
C TRP A 275 -5.62 -17.06 9.63
N ASP A 276 -5.71 -17.10 10.95
CA ASP A 276 -5.34 -18.27 11.75
C ASP A 276 -6.15 -19.53 11.41
N ARG A 277 -7.37 -19.37 10.90
CA ARG A 277 -8.24 -20.49 10.51
C ARG A 277 -7.99 -21.01 9.10
N VAL A 278 -7.54 -20.16 8.18
CA VAL A 278 -7.37 -20.52 6.76
C VAL A 278 -5.93 -20.85 6.40
N SER A 279 -4.96 -20.43 7.20
CA SER A 279 -3.52 -20.64 6.98
C SER A 279 -3.01 -21.98 7.56
N ARG A 280 -3.88 -22.79 8.14
CA ARG A 280 -3.55 -24.10 8.74
C ARG A 280 -3.66 -25.25 7.76
#